data_ae4efa4c7c85297502b0f1a02ac842ff
#
_entry.id   ae4efa4c7c85297502b0f1a02ac842ff
#
_cell.length_a   1.000
_cell.length_b   1.000
_cell.length_c   1.000
_cell.angle_alpha   90.00
_cell.angle_beta   90.00
_cell.angle_gamma   90.00
#
_symmetry.space_group_name_H-M   'P 1'
#
loop_
_entity.id
_entity.type
_entity.pdbx_description
1 polymer ?
#
loop_
_entity_poly.entity_id
_entity_poly.type
_entity_poly.pdbx_seq_one_letter_code
_entity_poly.pdbx_strand_id
1 'polypeptide(L)'
;MIKKIYLTHHTHMDIGYTDLPEEVMNQQRTFLDRAVRECRRSPQYRWTIESAHLLNDYLEHRPQRAVEDIFRCLRTGQMELMGFEYQPLLELCSASEL
;
A
#
# COMPACT_ATOMS: atom_id res chain seq x y z
N MET A 1 -0.27 27.60 18.28
CA MET A 1 -1.55 26.88 18.17
C MET A 1 -1.56 26.04 16.89
N ILE A 2 -1.92 24.78 17.00
CA ILE A 2 -2.07 23.91 15.84
C ILE A 2 -3.32 24.33 15.05
N LYS A 3 -3.16 24.60 13.76
CA LYS A 3 -4.26 25.03 12.89
C LYS A 3 -4.72 23.95 11.92
N LYS A 4 -3.90 22.92 11.67
CA LYS A 4 -4.18 21.87 10.69
C LYS A 4 -3.44 20.60 11.05
N ILE A 5 -4.10 19.44 10.88
CA ILE A 5 -3.51 18.11 11.06
C ILE A 5 -3.74 17.32 9.78
N TYR A 6 -2.68 16.70 9.25
CA TYR A 6 -2.77 15.78 8.12
C TYR A 6 -2.67 14.35 8.65
N LEU A 7 -3.62 13.50 8.26
CA LEU A 7 -3.65 12.08 8.62
C LEU A 7 -3.43 11.24 7.37
N THR A 8 -2.45 10.33 7.45
CA THR A 8 -2.14 9.41 6.37
C THR A 8 -2.35 7.98 6.86
N HIS A 9 -3.29 7.27 6.26
CA HIS A 9 -3.60 5.88 6.63
C HIS A 9 -2.78 4.91 5.77
N HIS A 10 -2.13 3.96 6.42
CA HIS A 10 -1.43 2.86 5.75
C HIS A 10 -1.31 1.66 6.69
N THR A 11 -0.85 0.52 6.17
CA THR A 11 -0.37 -0.60 6.96
C THR A 11 1.14 -0.68 6.85
N HIS A 12 1.80 -1.08 7.94
CA HIS A 12 3.22 -1.39 7.92
C HIS A 12 3.44 -2.88 7.64
N MET A 13 4.44 -3.19 6.81
CA MET A 13 4.77 -4.55 6.41
C MET A 13 6.07 -5.01 7.08
N ASP A 14 5.95 -5.97 8.00
CA ASP A 14 7.09 -6.63 8.63
C ASP A 14 7.19 -8.07 8.12
N ILE A 15 7.98 -8.28 7.08
CA ILE A 15 8.16 -9.61 6.50
C ILE A 15 9.02 -10.46 7.42
N GLY A 16 8.46 -11.58 7.91
CA GLY A 16 9.19 -12.56 8.71
C GLY A 16 9.36 -12.24 10.19
N TYR A 17 8.85 -11.12 10.68
CA TYR A 17 8.93 -10.74 12.09
C TYR A 17 7.72 -11.16 12.91
N THR A 18 6.54 -10.95 12.38
CA THR A 18 5.28 -11.17 13.11
C THR A 18 4.62 -12.49 12.73
N ASP A 19 4.92 -13.01 11.55
CA ASP A 19 4.37 -14.26 11.03
C ASP A 19 5.24 -14.76 9.87
N LEU A 20 4.86 -15.89 9.27
CA LEU A 20 5.48 -16.40 8.06
C LEU A 20 5.33 -15.39 6.90
N PRO A 21 6.34 -15.22 6.04
CA PRO A 21 6.27 -14.24 4.94
C PRO A 21 5.03 -14.34 4.07
N GLU A 22 4.61 -15.57 3.72
CA GLU A 22 3.40 -15.78 2.90
C GLU A 22 2.14 -15.32 3.64
N GLU A 23 2.05 -15.55 4.95
CA GLU A 23 0.91 -15.14 5.75
C GLU A 23 0.84 -13.61 5.86
N VAL A 24 1.99 -12.97 6.07
CA VAL A 24 2.07 -11.50 6.09
C VAL A 24 1.58 -10.92 4.75
N MET A 25 2.03 -11.47 3.63
CA MET A 25 1.61 -11.01 2.30
C MET A 25 0.11 -11.24 2.06
N ASN A 26 -0.42 -12.38 2.52
CA ASN A 26 -1.85 -12.66 2.43
C ASN A 26 -2.68 -11.64 3.23
N GLN A 27 -2.23 -11.28 4.42
CA GLN A 27 -2.87 -10.23 5.23
C GLN A 27 -2.82 -8.88 4.53
N GLN A 28 -1.70 -8.52 3.93
CA GLN A 28 -1.56 -7.26 3.19
C GLN A 28 -2.50 -7.20 1.98
N ARG A 29 -2.66 -8.31 1.25
CA ARG A 29 -3.64 -8.39 0.16
C ARG A 29 -5.06 -8.16 0.67
N THR A 30 -5.40 -8.73 1.82
CA THR A 30 -6.71 -8.54 2.45
C THR A 30 -6.93 -7.09 2.87
N PHE A 31 -5.91 -6.42 3.38
CA PHE A 31 -5.99 -4.99 3.73
C PHE A 31 -6.24 -4.13 2.49
N LEU A 32 -5.58 -4.43 1.38
CA LEU A 32 -5.81 -3.72 0.11
C LEU A 32 -7.21 -3.97 -0.45
N ASP A 33 -7.74 -5.20 -0.35
CA ASP A 33 -9.13 -5.50 -0.71
C ASP A 33 -10.10 -4.62 0.08
N ARG A 34 -9.87 -4.47 1.38
CA ARG A 34 -10.70 -3.61 2.24
C ARG A 34 -10.56 -2.14 1.86
N ALA A 35 -9.35 -1.68 1.63
CA ALA A 35 -9.10 -0.29 1.26
C ALA A 35 -9.77 0.07 -0.07
N VAL A 36 -9.70 -0.80 -1.07
CA VAL A 36 -10.40 -0.63 -2.35
C VAL A 36 -11.91 -0.55 -2.14
N ARG A 37 -12.46 -1.41 -1.29
CA ARG A 37 -13.88 -1.41 -0.95
C ARG A 37 -14.31 -0.10 -0.28
N GLU A 38 -13.51 0.40 0.66
CA GLU A 38 -13.81 1.66 1.36
C GLU A 38 -13.68 2.86 0.41
N CYS A 39 -12.75 2.85 -0.52
CA CYS A 39 -12.69 3.87 -1.58
C CYS A 39 -13.97 3.94 -2.40
N ARG A 40 -14.60 2.79 -2.68
CA ARG A 40 -15.89 2.73 -3.37
C ARG A 40 -17.04 3.30 -2.55
N ARG A 41 -17.02 3.00 -1.24
CA ARG A 41 -18.10 3.40 -0.34
C ARG A 41 -18.08 4.87 0.02
N SER A 42 -16.89 5.46 0.06
CA SER A 42 -16.69 6.84 0.49
C SER A 42 -15.72 7.58 -0.41
N PRO A 43 -16.18 8.63 -1.12
CA PRO A 43 -15.27 9.46 -1.92
C PRO A 43 -14.19 10.19 -1.10
N GLN A 44 -14.40 10.31 0.19
CA GLN A 44 -13.47 10.99 1.10
C GLN A 44 -12.40 10.07 1.67
N TYR A 45 -12.57 8.75 1.54
CA TYR A 45 -11.61 7.78 2.06
C TYR A 45 -10.27 7.89 1.31
N ARG A 46 -9.19 7.84 2.06
CA ARG A 46 -7.82 7.89 1.53
C ARG A 46 -7.01 6.75 2.11
N TRP A 47 -6.14 6.18 1.30
CA TRP A 47 -5.25 5.11 1.70
C TRP A 47 -3.88 5.26 1.04
N THR A 48 -2.81 4.95 1.77
CA THR A 48 -1.45 4.94 1.25
C THR A 48 -0.94 3.51 1.16
N ILE A 49 -0.48 3.11 -0.02
CA ILE A 49 0.21 1.84 -0.22
C ILE A 49 1.68 2.08 0.12
N GLU A 50 2.16 1.42 1.17
CA GLU A 50 3.46 1.69 1.78
C GLU A 50 4.64 1.44 0.82
N SER A 51 4.54 0.44 -0.06
CA SER A 51 5.61 0.08 -0.98
C SER A 51 5.09 -0.48 -2.30
N ALA A 52 5.90 -0.36 -3.34
CA ALA A 52 5.57 -0.93 -4.64
C ALA A 52 5.48 -2.46 -4.59
N HIS A 53 6.24 -3.11 -3.70
CA HIS A 53 6.16 -4.57 -3.49
C HIS A 53 4.75 -5.02 -3.13
N LEU A 54 4.07 -4.31 -2.24
CA LEU A 54 2.68 -4.62 -1.85
C LEU A 54 1.73 -4.53 -3.04
N LEU A 55 1.89 -3.51 -3.86
CA LEU A 55 1.06 -3.35 -5.05
C LEU A 55 1.35 -4.46 -6.07
N ASN A 56 2.61 -4.74 -6.37
CA ASN A 56 2.99 -5.76 -7.33
C ASN A 56 2.46 -7.14 -6.90
N ASP A 57 2.63 -7.50 -5.64
CA ASP A 57 2.09 -8.74 -5.09
C ASP A 57 0.56 -8.82 -5.26
N TYR A 58 -0.13 -7.72 -4.96
CA TYR A 58 -1.59 -7.65 -5.13
C TYR A 58 -2.01 -7.87 -6.59
N LEU A 59 -1.32 -7.24 -7.54
CA LEU A 59 -1.62 -7.38 -8.96
C LEU A 59 -1.42 -8.82 -9.46
N GLU A 60 -0.42 -9.53 -8.92
CA GLU A 60 -0.14 -10.92 -9.28
C GLU A 60 -1.16 -11.91 -8.72
N HIS A 61 -1.78 -11.60 -7.58
CA HIS A 61 -2.65 -12.52 -6.84
C HIS A 61 -4.14 -12.15 -6.88
N ARG A 62 -4.52 -11.17 -7.67
CA ARG A 62 -5.93 -10.75 -7.77
C ARG A 62 -6.42 -10.80 -9.21
N PRO A 63 -7.74 -11.07 -9.40
CA PRO A 63 -8.33 -11.11 -10.72
C PRO A 63 -8.34 -9.73 -11.38
N GLN A 64 -8.48 -9.69 -12.69
CA GLN A 64 -8.44 -8.47 -13.51
C GLN A 64 -9.37 -7.37 -12.98
N ARG A 65 -10.55 -7.74 -12.51
CA ARG A 65 -11.51 -6.76 -11.96
C ARG A 65 -10.94 -6.02 -10.73
N ALA A 66 -10.29 -6.74 -9.83
CA ALA A 66 -9.66 -6.14 -8.64
C ALA A 66 -8.48 -5.24 -9.04
N VAL A 67 -7.72 -5.64 -10.06
CA VAL A 67 -6.64 -4.83 -10.63
C VAL A 67 -7.19 -3.52 -11.20
N GLU A 68 -8.26 -3.56 -11.95
CA GLU A 68 -8.92 -2.36 -12.48
C GLU A 68 -9.43 -1.44 -11.37
N ASP A 69 -9.98 -2.02 -10.33
CA ASP A 69 -10.50 -1.27 -9.19
C ASP A 69 -9.39 -0.53 -8.42
N ILE A 70 -8.27 -1.18 -8.14
CA ILE A 70 -7.16 -0.52 -7.44
C ILE A 70 -6.52 0.58 -8.30
N PHE A 71 -6.37 0.35 -9.61
CA PHE A 71 -5.87 1.38 -10.51
C PHE A 71 -6.81 2.59 -10.59
N ARG A 72 -8.11 2.36 -10.53
CA ARG A 72 -9.07 3.46 -10.43
C ARG A 72 -8.85 4.27 -9.15
N CYS A 73 -8.66 3.61 -8.00
CA CYS A 73 -8.37 4.29 -6.75
C CYS A 73 -7.09 5.14 -6.82
N LEU A 74 -6.07 4.64 -7.51
CA LEU A 74 -4.82 5.38 -7.74
C LEU A 74 -5.03 6.59 -8.68
N ARG A 75 -5.76 6.41 -9.77
CA ARG A 75 -6.05 7.50 -10.72
C ARG A 75 -6.89 8.62 -10.13
N THR A 76 -7.84 8.28 -9.26
CA THR A 76 -8.70 9.29 -8.61
C THR A 76 -8.02 10.00 -7.45
N GLY A 77 -6.85 9.55 -7.01
CA GLY A 77 -6.14 10.10 -5.87
C GLY A 77 -6.66 9.62 -4.51
N GLN A 78 -7.60 8.66 -4.48
CA GLN A 78 -8.04 8.04 -3.23
C GLN A 78 -6.96 7.13 -2.63
N MET A 79 -6.13 6.55 -3.48
CA MET A 79 -4.93 5.82 -3.06
C MET A 79 -3.68 6.50 -3.60
N GLU A 80 -2.61 6.42 -2.83
CA GLU A 80 -1.29 6.90 -3.20
C GLU A 80 -0.27 5.80 -2.97
N LEU A 81 0.66 5.65 -3.91
CA LEU A 81 1.74 4.66 -3.82
C LEU A 81 3.03 5.36 -3.43
N MET A 82 3.69 4.84 -2.38
CA MET A 82 5.03 5.28 -2.00
C MET A 82 6.07 4.79 -3.01
N GLY A 83 7.12 5.61 -3.22
CA GLY A 83 8.01 5.48 -4.36
C GLY A 83 9.02 4.34 -4.34
N PHE A 84 9.20 3.64 -3.21
CA PHE A 84 10.16 2.54 -3.11
C PHE A 84 9.48 1.18 -3.17
N GLU A 85 10.20 0.19 -3.71
CA GLU A 85 9.72 -1.18 -3.72
C GLU A 85 9.65 -1.75 -2.30
N TYR A 86 10.67 -1.47 -1.50
CA TYR A 86 10.76 -1.79 -0.07
C TYR A 86 11.15 -0.54 0.69
N GLN A 87 11.08 -0.60 2.02
CA GLN A 87 11.56 0.51 2.85
C GLN A 87 13.09 0.44 2.98
N PRO A 88 13.85 1.31 2.34
CA PRO A 88 15.30 1.26 2.43
C PRO A 88 15.81 1.89 3.72
N LEU A 89 16.87 1.34 4.27
CA LEU A 89 17.68 1.99 5.28
C LEU A 89 18.72 2.84 4.54
N LEU A 90 18.41 4.12 4.33
CA LEU A 90 19.21 5.01 3.48
C LEU A 90 20.69 5.04 3.88
N GLU A 91 20.96 4.94 5.17
CA GLU A 91 22.33 4.94 5.71
C GLU A 91 23.15 3.72 5.30
N LEU A 92 22.47 2.64 4.89
CA LEU A 92 23.08 1.39 4.47
C LEU A 92 23.03 1.19 2.95
N CYS A 93 22.36 2.07 2.22
CA CYS A 93 22.25 1.97 0.78
C CYS A 93 23.47 2.55 0.08
N SER A 94 23.89 1.90 -1.00
CA SER A 94 24.87 2.47 -1.95
C SER A 94 24.22 3.46 -2.89
N ALA A 95 25.03 4.26 -3.59
CA ALA A 95 24.51 5.23 -4.57
C ALA A 95 23.71 4.55 -5.69
N SER A 96 24.03 3.30 -6.03
CA SER A 96 23.32 2.56 -7.08
C SER A 96 21.94 2.06 -6.67
N GLU A 97 21.64 2.04 -5.36
CA GLU A 97 20.34 1.65 -4.83
C GLU A 97 19.38 2.83 -4.64
N LEU A 98 19.90 4.01 -4.71
CA LEU A 98 19.14 5.25 -4.56
C LEU A 98 18.81 5.85 -5.92
#